data_987150c78edb5f12dc3d6cde179dc3fd
#
_entry.id   987150c78edb5f12dc3d6cde179dc3fd
#
_cell.length_a   1.000
_cell.length_b   1.000
_cell.length_c   1.000
_cell.angle_alpha   90.00
_cell.angle_beta   90.00
_cell.angle_gamma   90.00
#
_symmetry.space_group_name_H-M   'P 1'
#
loop_
_entity.id
_entity.type
_entity.pdbx_description
1 polymer ?
#
loop_
_entity_poly.entity_id
_entity_poly.type
_entity_poly.pdbx_seq_one_letter_code
_entity_poly.pdbx_strand_id
1 'polypeptide(L)'
;MTLENPKGNDVPGDAERKPRGGNVDMVYAALRDDILELRRTPGEVLDEAEIAAIFGISRSPVREAIVRLTAEGLAQTLKNRGAVVSRLDIEMLPAYFDAQALLFRITSRLAAQRGGQAAAERLMRIQARHEEIVAARDASGVIVNNRLFHLEIALIGGNRYYHDWLASILDQGQRIMRLYVRLHEELVPNEQLSFHHALIEAIRTKDVDAADRAATADAQIVRDEISRQISAGGSDLTPL
;
A
#
# COMPACT_ATOMS: atom_id res chain seq x y z
N MET A 1 -37.64 -47.24 -48.24
CA MET A 1 -37.32 -47.93 -46.97
C MET A 1 -36.29 -47.08 -46.27
N THR A 2 -36.84 -46.19 -45.45
CA THR A 2 -36.13 -45.07 -44.84
C THR A 2 -35.74 -45.49 -43.41
N LEU A 3 -34.48 -45.39 -43.06
CA LEU A 3 -34.00 -45.62 -41.71
C LEU A 3 -33.82 -44.27 -40.99
N GLU A 4 -34.67 -44.04 -40.01
CA GLU A 4 -34.57 -42.96 -39.04
C GLU A 4 -33.41 -43.17 -38.07
N ASN A 5 -32.70 -42.10 -37.78
CA ASN A 5 -31.66 -42.07 -36.77
C ASN A 5 -32.13 -41.17 -35.62
N PRO A 6 -32.37 -41.68 -34.39
CA PRO A 6 -32.63 -40.88 -33.25
C PRO A 6 -31.47 -40.90 -32.26
N LYS A 7 -30.70 -39.85 -32.13
CA LYS A 7 -30.00 -39.52 -30.90
C LYS A 7 -29.68 -38.02 -30.86
N GLY A 8 -30.59 -37.26 -30.22
CA GLY A 8 -30.28 -35.94 -29.70
C GLY A 8 -29.25 -36.08 -28.56
N ASN A 9 -28.11 -35.47 -28.73
CA ASN A 9 -27.19 -35.22 -27.64
C ASN A 9 -27.55 -33.84 -27.05
N ASP A 10 -28.22 -33.86 -25.91
CA ASP A 10 -28.28 -32.69 -25.03
C ASP A 10 -26.88 -32.40 -24.53
N VAL A 11 -26.30 -31.32 -25.00
CA VAL A 11 -25.09 -30.70 -24.46
C VAL A 11 -25.53 -29.93 -23.21
N PRO A 12 -25.01 -30.23 -22.01
CA PRO A 12 -25.30 -29.44 -20.82
C PRO A 12 -24.75 -28.01 -21.01
N GLY A 13 -25.63 -27.02 -20.68
CA GLY A 13 -25.40 -25.62 -20.90
C GLY A 13 -24.04 -25.12 -20.41
N ASP A 14 -23.48 -24.23 -21.20
CA ASP A 14 -22.37 -23.36 -20.84
C ASP A 14 -22.72 -22.57 -19.58
N ALA A 15 -22.27 -23.08 -18.43
CA ALA A 15 -22.16 -22.23 -17.24
C ALA A 15 -21.14 -21.14 -17.59
N GLU A 16 -21.56 -19.90 -17.58
CA GLU A 16 -20.76 -18.71 -17.84
C GLU A 16 -19.40 -18.81 -17.11
N ARG A 17 -18.37 -19.18 -17.84
CA ARG A 17 -16.99 -19.10 -17.36
C ARG A 17 -16.64 -17.63 -17.23
N LYS A 18 -16.75 -17.07 -16.01
CA LYS A 18 -16.16 -15.77 -15.70
C LYS A 18 -14.72 -15.71 -16.23
N PRO A 19 -14.30 -14.61 -16.85
CA PRO A 19 -12.95 -14.50 -17.41
C PRO A 19 -11.92 -14.82 -16.33
N ARG A 20 -10.93 -15.68 -16.67
CA ARG A 20 -9.90 -16.20 -15.73
C ARG A 20 -9.14 -15.10 -14.97
N GLY A 21 -8.98 -13.90 -15.54
CA GLY A 21 -8.32 -12.77 -14.89
C GLY A 21 -9.10 -12.18 -13.71
N GLY A 22 -10.45 -12.16 -13.78
CA GLY A 22 -11.27 -11.53 -12.74
C GLY A 22 -11.16 -12.19 -11.36
N ASN A 23 -10.97 -13.51 -11.29
CA ASN A 23 -10.82 -14.22 -10.02
C ASN A 23 -9.45 -13.97 -9.38
N VAL A 24 -8.37 -13.84 -10.17
CA VAL A 24 -7.04 -13.51 -9.67
C VAL A 24 -7.04 -12.09 -9.07
N ASP A 25 -7.58 -11.12 -9.80
CA ASP A 25 -7.62 -9.72 -9.35
C ASP A 25 -8.50 -9.55 -8.10
N MET A 26 -9.63 -10.27 -8.02
CA MET A 26 -10.50 -10.25 -6.85
C MET A 26 -9.80 -10.79 -5.61
N VAL A 27 -9.16 -11.96 -5.69
CA VAL A 27 -8.44 -12.57 -4.57
C VAL A 27 -7.24 -11.71 -4.18
N TYR A 28 -6.47 -11.24 -5.17
CA TYR A 28 -5.33 -10.37 -4.93
C TYR A 28 -5.74 -9.10 -4.20
N ALA A 29 -6.78 -8.41 -4.65
CA ALA A 29 -7.25 -7.17 -4.02
C ALA A 29 -7.71 -7.41 -2.58
N ALA A 30 -8.47 -8.47 -2.33
CA ALA A 30 -8.96 -8.80 -1.00
C ALA A 30 -7.80 -9.17 -0.04
N LEU A 31 -6.90 -10.05 -0.47
CA LEU A 31 -5.75 -10.44 0.36
C LEU A 31 -4.81 -9.25 0.62
N ARG A 32 -4.57 -8.42 -0.40
CA ARG A 32 -3.76 -7.21 -0.26
C ARG A 32 -4.35 -6.26 0.77
N ASP A 33 -5.64 -6.01 0.70
CA ASP A 33 -6.36 -5.17 1.65
C ASP A 33 -6.30 -5.75 3.07
N ASP A 34 -6.52 -7.07 3.24
CA ASP A 34 -6.41 -7.75 4.52
C ASP A 34 -5.00 -7.66 5.14
N ILE A 35 -3.95 -7.75 4.31
CA ILE A 35 -2.56 -7.63 4.75
C ILE A 35 -2.23 -6.18 5.13
N LEU A 36 -2.64 -5.21 4.32
CA LEU A 36 -2.39 -3.79 4.59
C LEU A 36 -3.13 -3.29 5.81
N GLU A 37 -4.37 -3.78 6.04
CA GLU A 37 -5.18 -3.46 7.21
C GLU A 37 -4.83 -4.28 8.46
N LEU A 38 -3.80 -5.16 8.39
CA LEU A 38 -3.42 -6.08 9.46
C LEU A 38 -4.57 -7.00 9.94
N ARG A 39 -5.56 -7.27 9.06
CA ARG A 39 -6.56 -8.32 9.30
C ARG A 39 -5.93 -9.70 9.18
N ARG A 40 -4.96 -9.84 8.25
CA ARG A 40 -4.00 -10.95 8.24
C ARG A 40 -2.71 -10.50 8.89
N THR A 41 -2.32 -11.23 9.94
CA THR A 41 -1.17 -10.83 10.76
C THR A 41 0.17 -11.18 10.11
N PRO A 42 1.26 -10.43 10.38
CA PRO A 42 2.60 -10.78 9.93
C PRO A 42 2.99 -12.20 10.35
N GLY A 43 3.44 -13.01 9.40
CA GLY A 43 3.79 -14.41 9.61
C GLY A 43 2.62 -15.41 9.48
N GLU A 44 1.39 -14.94 9.33
CA GLU A 44 0.22 -15.79 9.10
C GLU A 44 0.34 -16.58 7.79
N VAL A 45 -0.03 -17.86 7.83
CA VAL A 45 0.02 -18.74 6.68
C VAL A 45 -1.08 -18.39 5.67
N LEU A 46 -0.72 -18.25 4.42
CA LEU A 46 -1.64 -18.07 3.30
C LEU A 46 -1.98 -19.44 2.69
N ASP A 47 -2.94 -20.17 3.31
CA ASP A 47 -3.35 -21.49 2.83
C ASP A 47 -4.20 -21.36 1.55
N GLU A 48 -3.63 -21.85 0.43
CA GLU A 48 -4.30 -21.81 -0.88
C GLU A 48 -5.66 -22.54 -0.89
N ALA A 49 -5.81 -23.62 -0.10
CA ALA A 49 -7.03 -24.41 -0.08
C ALA A 49 -8.14 -23.71 0.71
N GLU A 50 -7.78 -23.15 1.87
CA GLU A 50 -8.69 -22.39 2.71
C GLU A 50 -9.18 -21.13 1.98
N ILE A 51 -8.25 -20.35 1.40
CA ILE A 51 -8.59 -19.15 0.64
C ILE A 51 -9.47 -19.50 -0.56
N ALA A 52 -9.15 -20.56 -1.30
CA ALA A 52 -9.95 -21.01 -2.43
C ALA A 52 -11.39 -21.39 -2.01
N ALA A 53 -11.54 -22.02 -0.84
CA ALA A 53 -12.85 -22.37 -0.28
C ALA A 53 -13.65 -21.11 0.11
N ILE A 54 -13.02 -20.11 0.74
CA ILE A 54 -13.66 -18.83 1.11
C ILE A 54 -14.22 -18.12 -0.13
N PHE A 55 -13.47 -18.08 -1.24
CA PHE A 55 -13.88 -17.41 -2.47
C PHE A 55 -14.73 -18.28 -3.41
N GLY A 56 -14.92 -19.57 -3.11
CA GLY A 56 -15.66 -20.51 -3.96
C GLY A 56 -15.01 -20.74 -5.34
N ILE A 57 -13.68 -20.76 -5.40
CA ILE A 57 -12.89 -20.89 -6.64
C ILE A 57 -11.84 -22.01 -6.53
N SER A 58 -11.15 -22.31 -7.65
CA SER A 58 -10.02 -23.24 -7.63
C SER A 58 -8.76 -22.61 -7.01
N ARG A 59 -7.76 -23.44 -6.65
CA ARG A 59 -6.48 -22.97 -6.04
C ARG A 59 -5.61 -22.18 -7.01
N SER A 60 -5.74 -22.36 -8.34
CA SER A 60 -4.85 -21.70 -9.31
C SER A 60 -4.89 -20.17 -9.23
N PRO A 61 -6.05 -19.49 -9.29
CA PRO A 61 -6.11 -18.03 -9.14
C PRO A 61 -5.63 -17.54 -7.78
N VAL A 62 -5.80 -18.33 -6.70
CA VAL A 62 -5.27 -17.99 -5.38
C VAL A 62 -3.74 -17.99 -5.39
N ARG A 63 -3.14 -19.02 -5.98
CA ARG A 63 -1.68 -19.12 -6.12
C ARG A 63 -1.12 -17.96 -6.94
N GLU A 64 -1.75 -17.59 -8.05
CA GLU A 64 -1.34 -16.45 -8.87
C GLU A 64 -1.43 -15.13 -8.09
N ALA A 65 -2.48 -14.94 -7.29
CA ALA A 65 -2.62 -13.78 -6.40
C ALA A 65 -1.50 -13.73 -5.35
N ILE A 66 -1.17 -14.87 -4.71
CA ILE A 66 -0.09 -14.97 -3.72
C ILE A 66 1.28 -14.70 -4.37
N VAL A 67 1.53 -15.15 -5.60
CA VAL A 67 2.75 -14.83 -6.34
C VAL A 67 2.89 -13.32 -6.56
N ARG A 68 1.81 -12.62 -6.91
CA ARG A 68 1.82 -11.16 -7.05
C ARG A 68 2.14 -10.47 -5.70
N LEU A 69 1.48 -10.89 -4.63
CA LEU A 69 1.76 -10.37 -3.27
C LEU A 69 3.21 -10.61 -2.85
N THR A 70 3.79 -11.75 -3.25
CA THR A 70 5.21 -12.06 -2.98
C THR A 70 6.14 -11.15 -3.78
N ALA A 71 5.82 -10.87 -5.04
CA ALA A 71 6.59 -9.93 -5.87
C ALA A 71 6.56 -8.50 -5.32
N GLU A 72 5.48 -8.13 -4.62
CA GLU A 72 5.31 -6.82 -3.95
C GLU A 72 5.89 -6.78 -2.52
N GLY A 73 6.42 -7.91 -2.02
CA GLY A 73 6.98 -8.00 -0.68
C GLY A 73 5.93 -8.09 0.44
N LEU A 74 4.64 -8.24 0.11
CA LEU A 74 3.55 -8.39 1.07
C LEU A 74 3.38 -9.82 1.58
N ALA A 75 3.88 -10.79 0.82
CA ALA A 75 3.98 -12.20 1.21
C ALA A 75 5.40 -12.72 0.96
N GLN A 76 5.75 -13.84 1.56
CA GLN A 76 6.99 -14.56 1.31
C GLN A 76 6.75 -16.07 1.23
N THR A 77 7.46 -16.73 0.32
CA THR A 77 7.41 -18.19 0.19
C THR A 77 8.38 -18.83 1.16
N LEU A 78 7.89 -19.76 1.98
CA LEU A 78 8.73 -20.57 2.87
C LEU A 78 8.99 -21.94 2.23
N LYS A 79 10.24 -22.40 2.29
CA LYS A 79 10.63 -23.72 1.79
C LYS A 79 9.77 -24.81 2.48
N ASN A 80 9.02 -25.56 1.70
CA ASN A 80 8.13 -26.66 2.14
C ASN A 80 6.94 -26.25 3.05
N ARG A 81 6.60 -24.96 3.15
CA ARG A 81 5.52 -24.47 4.03
C ARG A 81 4.52 -23.54 3.34
N GLY A 82 4.55 -23.44 2.01
CA GLY A 82 3.67 -22.53 1.27
C GLY A 82 4.10 -21.07 1.39
N ALA A 83 3.14 -20.16 1.45
CA ALA A 83 3.37 -18.73 1.59
C ALA A 83 2.86 -18.23 2.94
N VAL A 84 3.47 -17.16 3.43
CA VAL A 84 3.06 -16.46 4.65
C VAL A 84 3.03 -14.95 4.39
N VAL A 85 2.25 -14.22 5.18
CA VAL A 85 2.30 -12.76 5.22
C VAL A 85 3.71 -12.32 5.64
N SER A 86 4.32 -11.39 4.90
CA SER A 86 5.67 -10.90 5.24
C SER A 86 5.71 -10.30 6.63
N ARG A 87 6.73 -10.64 7.40
CA ARG A 87 6.95 -10.06 8.72
C ARG A 87 7.36 -8.59 8.62
N LEU A 88 7.05 -7.84 9.64
CA LEU A 88 7.59 -6.50 9.85
C LEU A 88 8.82 -6.65 10.76
N ASP A 89 10.00 -6.43 10.18
CA ASP A 89 11.25 -6.56 10.91
C ASP A 89 11.66 -5.18 11.44
N ILE A 90 11.67 -5.04 12.77
CA ILE A 90 12.01 -3.78 13.44
C ILE A 90 13.46 -3.39 13.17
N GLU A 91 14.36 -4.35 13.02
CA GLU A 91 15.77 -4.09 12.70
C GLU A 91 15.94 -3.45 11.32
N MET A 92 14.99 -3.68 10.42
CA MET A 92 14.97 -3.09 9.07
C MET A 92 14.35 -1.69 9.00
N LEU A 93 13.72 -1.19 10.07
CA LEU A 93 13.06 0.12 10.06
C LEU A 93 14.01 1.28 9.70
N PRO A 94 15.28 1.34 10.18
CA PRO A 94 16.19 2.40 9.74
C PRO A 94 16.40 2.41 8.22
N ALA A 95 16.65 1.24 7.62
CA ALA A 95 16.82 1.12 6.17
C ALA A 95 15.53 1.45 5.40
N TYR A 96 14.36 1.08 5.94
CA TYR A 96 13.06 1.47 5.40
C TYR A 96 12.90 2.99 5.37
N PHE A 97 13.16 3.70 6.48
CA PHE A 97 13.02 5.15 6.55
C PHE A 97 14.02 5.88 5.65
N ASP A 98 15.24 5.37 5.52
CA ASP A 98 16.24 5.94 4.60
C ASP A 98 15.76 5.83 3.14
N ALA A 99 15.21 4.69 2.74
CA ALA A 99 14.66 4.49 1.40
C ALA A 99 13.42 5.38 1.16
N GLN A 100 12.51 5.49 2.13
CA GLN A 100 11.33 6.36 2.06
C GLN A 100 11.73 7.82 1.90
N ALA A 101 12.65 8.32 2.74
CA ALA A 101 13.11 9.70 2.67
C ALA A 101 13.76 10.02 1.32
N LEU A 102 14.57 9.12 0.78
CA LEU A 102 15.18 9.29 -0.55
C LEU A 102 14.11 9.39 -1.64
N LEU A 103 13.11 8.51 -1.61
CA LEU A 103 12.03 8.50 -2.60
C LEU A 103 11.13 9.73 -2.47
N PHE A 104 10.79 10.17 -1.25
CA PHE A 104 10.03 11.41 -1.02
C PHE A 104 10.76 12.61 -1.63
N ARG A 105 12.05 12.75 -1.37
CA ARG A 105 12.88 13.83 -1.90
C ARG A 105 12.95 13.83 -3.41
N ILE A 106 13.30 12.71 -4.04
CA ILE A 106 13.46 12.67 -5.49
C ILE A 106 12.13 12.86 -6.24
N THR A 107 11.03 12.29 -5.76
CA THR A 107 9.72 12.47 -6.38
C THR A 107 9.21 13.89 -6.22
N SER A 108 9.41 14.54 -5.08
CA SER A 108 9.03 15.93 -4.82
C SER A 108 9.85 16.92 -5.65
N ARG A 109 11.17 16.70 -5.78
CA ARG A 109 12.03 17.49 -6.69
C ARG A 109 11.56 17.43 -8.14
N LEU A 110 11.26 16.23 -8.64
CA LEU A 110 10.75 16.04 -9.99
C LEU A 110 9.36 16.66 -10.16
N ALA A 111 8.49 16.53 -9.15
CA ALA A 111 7.18 17.16 -9.15
C ALA A 111 7.28 18.69 -9.19
N ALA A 112 8.19 19.30 -8.46
CA ALA A 112 8.43 20.73 -8.51
C ALA A 112 8.95 21.18 -9.90
N GLN A 113 9.87 20.41 -10.51
CA GLN A 113 10.36 20.72 -11.86
C GLN A 113 9.26 20.73 -12.92
N ARG A 114 8.30 19.80 -12.84
CA ARG A 114 7.31 19.52 -13.88
C ARG A 114 5.92 20.07 -13.57
N GLY A 115 5.64 20.35 -12.29
CA GLY A 115 4.35 20.77 -11.79
C GLY A 115 3.95 22.19 -12.19
N GLY A 116 3.35 22.91 -11.28
CA GLY A 116 2.79 24.24 -11.45
C GLY A 116 1.36 24.29 -10.93
N GLN A 117 0.59 25.31 -11.30
CA GLN A 117 -0.73 25.60 -10.74
C GLN A 117 -1.70 24.40 -10.81
N ALA A 118 -1.85 23.76 -11.96
CA ALA A 118 -2.78 22.64 -12.12
C ALA A 118 -2.40 21.40 -11.27
N ALA A 119 -1.09 21.15 -11.09
CA ALA A 119 -0.59 20.09 -10.22
C ALA A 119 -0.90 20.40 -8.74
N ALA A 120 -0.64 21.64 -8.32
CA ALA A 120 -0.94 22.10 -6.96
C ALA A 120 -2.43 21.99 -6.64
N GLU A 121 -3.32 22.32 -7.58
CA GLU A 121 -4.76 22.19 -7.39
C GLU A 121 -5.21 20.73 -7.17
N ARG A 122 -4.57 19.76 -7.86
CA ARG A 122 -4.84 18.34 -7.61
C ARG A 122 -4.41 17.92 -6.20
N LEU A 123 -3.21 18.33 -5.79
CA LEU A 123 -2.68 18.05 -4.45
C LEU A 123 -3.51 18.74 -3.36
N MET A 124 -3.96 19.97 -3.57
CA MET A 124 -4.83 20.68 -2.60
C MET A 124 -6.16 19.95 -2.38
N ARG A 125 -6.75 19.32 -3.41
CA ARG A 125 -7.97 18.51 -3.22
C ARG A 125 -7.73 17.29 -2.34
N ILE A 126 -6.58 16.61 -2.51
CA ILE A 126 -6.20 15.46 -1.68
C ILE A 126 -5.92 15.94 -0.26
N GLN A 127 -5.24 17.08 -0.10
CA GLN A 127 -4.90 17.66 1.19
C GLN A 127 -6.15 18.13 1.95
N ALA A 128 -7.10 18.78 1.31
CA ALA A 128 -8.36 19.17 1.95
C ALA A 128 -9.11 17.94 2.51
N ARG A 129 -9.14 16.83 1.74
CA ARG A 129 -9.70 15.58 2.26
C ARG A 129 -8.91 15.01 3.42
N HIS A 130 -7.58 15.14 3.41
CA HIS A 130 -6.71 14.71 4.51
C HIS A 130 -7.05 15.45 5.81
N GLU A 131 -7.24 16.76 5.75
CA GLU A 131 -7.60 17.61 6.89
C GLU A 131 -8.96 17.23 7.50
N GLU A 132 -9.96 16.93 6.64
CA GLU A 132 -11.25 16.42 7.11
C GLU A 132 -11.11 15.07 7.86
N ILE A 133 -10.29 14.16 7.32
CA ILE A 133 -10.03 12.85 7.92
C ILE A 133 -9.31 12.99 9.26
N VAL A 134 -8.30 13.88 9.34
CA VAL A 134 -7.59 14.20 10.59
C VAL A 134 -8.56 14.81 11.63
N ALA A 135 -9.41 15.75 11.22
CA ALA A 135 -10.41 16.34 12.10
C ALA A 135 -11.43 15.31 12.63
N ALA A 136 -11.76 14.32 11.81
CA ALA A 136 -12.63 13.19 12.20
C ALA A 136 -11.91 12.13 13.07
N ARG A 137 -10.60 12.24 13.29
CA ARG A 137 -9.76 11.26 14.00
C ARG A 137 -9.81 9.85 13.37
N ASP A 138 -9.98 9.78 12.08
CA ASP A 138 -9.94 8.51 11.33
C ASP A 138 -8.51 8.12 11.01
N ALA A 139 -7.88 7.35 11.92
CA ALA A 139 -6.49 6.91 11.80
C ALA A 139 -6.24 6.10 10.53
N SER A 140 -7.16 5.21 10.13
CA SER A 140 -7.01 4.43 8.90
C SER A 140 -7.09 5.32 7.67
N GLY A 141 -8.04 6.25 7.65
CA GLY A 141 -8.16 7.24 6.58
C GLY A 141 -6.93 8.12 6.44
N VAL A 142 -6.32 8.56 7.56
CA VAL A 142 -5.07 9.34 7.57
C VAL A 142 -3.97 8.57 6.82
N ILE A 143 -3.75 7.31 7.18
CA ILE A 143 -2.69 6.46 6.57
C ILE A 143 -2.93 6.30 5.06
N VAL A 144 -4.16 6.00 4.66
CA VAL A 144 -4.52 5.79 3.25
C VAL A 144 -4.39 7.08 2.45
N ASN A 145 -4.89 8.20 2.98
CA ASN A 145 -4.87 9.47 2.25
C ASN A 145 -3.46 10.06 2.15
N ASN A 146 -2.62 9.89 3.18
CA ASN A 146 -1.20 10.24 3.12
C ASN A 146 -0.49 9.51 1.98
N ARG A 147 -0.75 8.20 1.82
CA ARG A 147 -0.24 7.44 0.69
C ARG A 147 -0.68 8.03 -0.65
N LEU A 148 -1.96 8.37 -0.80
CA LEU A 148 -2.49 8.97 -2.04
C LEU A 148 -1.80 10.29 -2.36
N PHE A 149 -1.54 11.13 -1.37
CA PHE A 149 -0.85 12.41 -1.53
C PHE A 149 0.56 12.23 -2.12
N HIS A 150 1.37 11.35 -1.54
CA HIS A 150 2.73 11.11 -2.02
C HIS A 150 2.79 10.41 -3.39
N LEU A 151 1.83 9.53 -3.68
CA LEU A 151 1.74 8.92 -5.02
C LEU A 151 1.33 9.94 -6.08
N GLU A 152 0.45 10.89 -5.77
CA GLU A 152 0.12 11.98 -6.69
C GLU A 152 1.36 12.86 -6.97
N ILE A 153 2.19 13.16 -5.95
CA ILE A 153 3.47 13.85 -6.13
C ILE A 153 4.37 13.05 -7.08
N ALA A 154 4.52 11.75 -6.88
CA ALA A 154 5.33 10.90 -7.73
C ALA A 154 4.80 10.84 -9.18
N LEU A 155 3.48 10.82 -9.34
CA LEU A 155 2.82 10.86 -10.65
C LEU A 155 3.11 12.18 -11.38
N ILE A 156 3.00 13.33 -10.70
CA ILE A 156 3.38 14.66 -11.23
C ILE A 156 4.85 14.66 -11.65
N GLY A 157 5.73 14.03 -10.84
CA GLY A 157 7.14 13.85 -11.12
C GLY A 157 7.42 13.03 -12.40
N GLY A 158 6.45 12.22 -12.87
CA GLY A 158 6.43 11.55 -14.16
C GLY A 158 7.56 10.53 -14.39
N ASN A 159 8.15 9.97 -13.33
CA ASN A 159 9.07 8.85 -13.44
C ASN A 159 8.40 7.59 -12.89
N ARG A 160 8.00 6.69 -13.80
CA ARG A 160 7.30 5.46 -13.46
C ARG A 160 8.06 4.60 -12.45
N TYR A 161 9.38 4.48 -12.58
CA TYR A 161 10.17 3.64 -11.68
C TYR A 161 10.14 4.17 -10.25
N TYR A 162 10.31 5.47 -10.05
CA TYR A 162 10.22 6.08 -8.72
C TYR A 162 8.81 5.99 -8.15
N HIS A 163 7.77 6.14 -8.98
CA HIS A 163 6.38 5.95 -8.57
C HIS A 163 6.15 4.51 -8.07
N ASP A 164 6.57 3.49 -8.83
CA ASP A 164 6.34 2.09 -8.49
C ASP A 164 7.14 1.69 -7.23
N TRP A 165 8.39 2.15 -7.09
CA TRP A 165 9.17 1.93 -5.87
C TRP A 165 8.57 2.63 -4.67
N LEU A 166 8.12 3.88 -4.82
CA LEU A 166 7.45 4.61 -3.75
C LEU A 166 6.14 3.93 -3.34
N ALA A 167 5.35 3.43 -4.28
CA ALA A 167 4.13 2.68 -3.98
C ALA A 167 4.43 1.46 -3.10
N SER A 168 5.47 0.68 -3.44
CA SER A 168 5.90 -0.48 -2.65
C SER A 168 6.36 -0.10 -1.23
N ILE A 169 7.17 0.97 -1.10
CA ILE A 169 7.62 1.48 0.21
C ILE A 169 6.42 1.96 1.03
N LEU A 170 5.49 2.71 0.45
CA LEU A 170 4.32 3.21 1.15
C LEU A 170 3.35 2.09 1.56
N ASP A 171 3.26 1.01 0.81
CA ASP A 171 2.47 -0.17 1.20
C ASP A 171 3.04 -0.84 2.46
N GLN A 172 4.37 -0.95 2.56
CA GLN A 172 5.02 -1.39 3.79
C GLN A 172 4.80 -0.38 4.94
N GLY A 173 4.91 0.92 4.64
CA GLY A 173 4.66 2.00 5.57
C GLY A 173 3.26 1.99 6.18
N GLN A 174 2.23 1.68 5.39
CA GLN A 174 0.87 1.54 5.91
C GLN A 174 0.79 0.49 7.03
N ARG A 175 1.45 -0.66 6.85
CA ARG A 175 1.48 -1.73 7.86
C ARG A 175 2.22 -1.30 9.13
N ILE A 176 3.36 -0.61 8.96
CA ILE A 176 4.15 -0.07 10.07
C ILE A 176 3.31 0.95 10.86
N MET A 177 2.66 1.89 10.15
CA MET A 177 1.83 2.92 10.77
C MET A 177 0.60 2.36 11.49
N ARG A 178 -0.07 1.34 10.91
CA ARG A 178 -1.20 0.69 11.56
C ARG A 178 -0.79 -0.09 12.80
N LEU A 179 0.36 -0.76 12.75
CA LEU A 179 0.91 -1.43 13.94
C LEU A 179 1.20 -0.40 15.03
N TYR A 180 1.83 0.72 14.68
CA TYR A 180 2.10 1.83 15.59
C TYR A 180 0.81 2.36 16.24
N VAL A 181 -0.19 2.73 15.45
CA VAL A 181 -1.48 3.24 15.96
C VAL A 181 -2.18 2.23 16.85
N ARG A 182 -2.13 0.92 16.51
CA ARG A 182 -2.74 -0.15 17.31
C ARG A 182 -2.06 -0.31 18.68
N LEU A 183 -0.74 -0.11 18.75
CA LEU A 183 0.03 -0.29 19.98
C LEU A 183 -0.06 0.94 20.91
N HIS A 184 -0.17 2.13 20.35
CA HIS A 184 -0.06 3.38 21.11
C HIS A 184 -1.36 4.19 21.18
N GLU A 185 -2.41 3.78 20.44
CA GLU A 185 -3.70 4.51 20.33
C GLU A 185 -3.55 5.99 19.94
N GLU A 186 -2.38 6.37 19.41
CA GLU A 186 -2.05 7.75 19.04
C GLU A 186 -2.10 7.94 17.52
N LEU A 187 -2.63 9.10 17.11
CA LEU A 187 -2.56 9.54 15.72
C LEU A 187 -1.17 10.10 15.40
N VAL A 188 -0.78 9.99 14.14
CA VAL A 188 0.41 10.65 13.61
C VAL A 188 0.33 12.17 13.89
N PRO A 189 1.46 12.82 14.24
CA PRO A 189 1.46 14.22 14.60
C PRO A 189 0.82 15.14 13.55
N ASN A 190 -0.02 16.08 13.98
CA ASN A 190 -0.67 17.08 13.10
C ASN A 190 0.33 17.96 12.33
N GLU A 191 1.58 17.99 12.74
CA GLU A 191 2.66 18.75 12.09
C GLU A 191 2.91 18.32 10.63
N GLN A 192 2.56 17.08 10.25
CA GLN A 192 2.62 16.64 8.85
C GLN A 192 1.80 17.54 7.91
N LEU A 193 0.68 18.10 8.37
CA LEU A 193 -0.15 18.97 7.56
C LEU A 193 0.62 20.18 7.03
N SER A 194 1.50 20.77 7.86
CA SER A 194 2.30 21.93 7.46
C SER A 194 3.31 21.61 6.37
N PHE A 195 3.90 20.40 6.38
CA PHE A 195 4.85 19.96 5.35
C PHE A 195 4.15 19.66 4.04
N HIS A 196 2.96 19.10 4.06
CA HIS A 196 2.16 18.91 2.85
C HIS A 196 1.83 20.24 2.17
N HIS A 197 1.43 21.28 2.93
CA HIS A 197 1.21 22.62 2.37
C HIS A 197 2.49 23.20 1.78
N ALA A 198 3.64 23.03 2.45
CA ALA A 198 4.92 23.49 1.93
C ALA A 198 5.30 22.76 0.61
N LEU A 199 5.03 21.46 0.50
CA LEU A 199 5.22 20.68 -0.73
C LEU A 199 4.32 21.19 -1.87
N ILE A 200 3.04 21.43 -1.59
CA ILE A 200 2.08 21.96 -2.58
C ILE A 200 2.57 23.30 -3.11
N GLU A 201 2.97 24.20 -2.22
CA GLU A 201 3.46 25.53 -2.60
C GLU A 201 4.77 25.45 -3.43
N ALA A 202 5.72 24.61 -3.00
CA ALA A 202 6.95 24.40 -3.74
C ALA A 202 6.72 23.82 -5.16
N ILE A 203 5.76 22.91 -5.30
CA ILE A 203 5.36 22.37 -6.61
C ILE A 203 4.65 23.42 -7.45
N ARG A 204 3.80 24.25 -6.85
CA ARG A 204 3.11 25.35 -7.52
C ARG A 204 4.07 26.37 -8.08
N THR A 205 5.07 26.77 -7.30
CA THR A 205 6.09 27.79 -7.66
C THR A 205 7.29 27.22 -8.41
N LYS A 206 7.35 25.88 -8.56
CA LYS A 206 8.47 25.16 -9.18
C LYS A 206 9.80 25.35 -8.41
N ASP A 207 9.73 25.54 -7.11
CA ASP A 207 10.91 25.62 -6.25
C ASP A 207 11.37 24.21 -5.84
N VAL A 208 12.35 23.70 -6.57
CA VAL A 208 12.90 22.35 -6.40
C VAL A 208 13.57 22.16 -5.03
N ASP A 209 14.24 23.19 -4.54
CA ASP A 209 14.97 23.11 -3.28
C ASP A 209 14.02 23.24 -2.07
N ALA A 210 12.96 24.05 -2.19
CA ALA A 210 11.91 24.08 -1.19
C ALA A 210 11.17 22.72 -1.13
N ALA A 211 10.89 22.09 -2.27
CA ALA A 211 10.29 20.76 -2.32
C ALA A 211 11.16 19.69 -1.65
N ASP A 212 12.49 19.73 -1.87
CA ASP A 212 13.45 18.82 -1.23
C ASP A 212 13.46 18.99 0.29
N ARG A 213 13.50 20.24 0.77
CA ARG A 213 13.47 20.53 2.22
C ARG A 213 12.17 20.08 2.87
N ALA A 214 11.03 20.37 2.25
CA ALA A 214 9.72 19.99 2.78
C ALA A 214 9.55 18.46 2.82
N ALA A 215 9.96 17.75 1.76
CA ALA A 215 9.94 16.30 1.71
C ALA A 215 10.86 15.64 2.75
N THR A 216 12.02 16.25 3.02
CA THR A 216 12.94 15.78 4.06
C THR A 216 12.31 15.91 5.44
N ALA A 217 11.70 17.05 5.73
CA ALA A 217 11.06 17.31 7.03
C ALA A 217 9.85 16.40 7.27
N ASP A 218 9.03 16.17 6.23
CA ASP A 218 7.88 15.30 6.26
C ASP A 218 8.27 13.83 6.54
N ALA A 219 9.30 13.31 5.87
CA ALA A 219 9.81 11.98 6.14
C ALA A 219 10.40 11.83 7.55
N GLN A 220 11.03 12.88 8.06
CA GLN A 220 11.72 12.88 9.34
C GLN A 220 10.76 12.82 10.52
N ILE A 221 9.63 13.53 10.48
CA ILE A 221 8.70 13.58 11.62
C ILE A 221 8.13 12.19 11.97
N VAL A 222 7.77 11.40 10.97
CA VAL A 222 7.26 10.04 11.16
C VAL A 222 8.36 9.10 11.66
N ARG A 223 9.57 9.22 11.09
CA ARG A 223 10.74 8.45 11.53
C ARG A 223 11.06 8.69 13.00
N ASP A 224 11.12 9.98 13.40
CA ASP A 224 11.50 10.37 14.75
C ASP A 224 10.47 9.91 15.76
N GLU A 225 9.18 10.01 15.43
CA GLU A 225 8.10 9.55 16.30
C GLU A 225 8.15 8.03 16.51
N ILE A 226 8.19 7.24 15.44
CA ILE A 226 8.28 5.78 15.53
C ILE A 226 9.55 5.35 16.26
N SER A 227 10.70 5.98 15.97
CA SER A 227 11.97 5.67 16.62
C SER A 227 11.95 5.98 18.12
N ARG A 228 11.30 7.06 18.53
CA ARG A 228 11.12 7.45 19.93
C ARG A 228 10.30 6.42 20.68
N GLN A 229 9.20 5.97 20.11
CA GLN A 229 8.31 4.99 20.72
C GLN A 229 8.96 3.61 20.85
N ILE A 230 9.67 3.15 19.82
CA ILE A 230 10.44 1.90 19.89
C ILE A 230 11.49 1.97 21.00
N SER A 231 12.17 3.12 21.15
CA SER A 231 13.20 3.30 22.20
C SER A 231 12.59 3.39 23.59
N ALA A 232 11.37 3.92 23.74
CA ALA A 232 10.66 4.04 25.00
C ALA A 232 10.00 2.72 25.45
N GLY A 233 9.54 1.90 24.49
CA GLY A 233 8.84 0.62 24.71
C GLY A 233 9.76 -0.61 24.80
N GLY A 234 11.06 -0.44 24.97
CA GLY A 234 12.15 -1.41 24.77
C GLY A 234 12.11 -2.78 25.44
N SER A 235 10.95 -3.35 25.80
CA SER A 235 10.84 -4.74 26.29
C SER A 235 9.61 -5.52 25.84
N ASP A 236 8.59 -4.90 25.27
CA ASP A 236 7.30 -5.59 25.03
C ASP A 236 6.99 -5.88 23.53
N LEU A 237 7.87 -5.56 22.61
CA LEU A 237 7.73 -5.96 21.20
C LEU A 237 8.27 -7.39 21.02
N THR A 238 7.68 -8.36 21.70
CA THR A 238 7.83 -9.76 21.30
C THR A 238 7.20 -9.90 19.91
N PRO A 239 7.89 -10.48 18.90
CA PRO A 239 7.30 -10.69 17.60
C PRO A 239 6.06 -11.58 17.73
N LEU A 240 4.89 -11.05 17.37
CA LEU A 240 3.68 -11.86 17.18
C LEU A 240 3.82 -12.77 15.97
#